data_96454ef31cb1c51a897bf687ac6d2332
#
_entry.id   96454ef31cb1c51a897bf687ac6d2332
#
_cell.length_a   1.000
_cell.length_b   1.000
_cell.length_c   1.000
_cell.angle_alpha   90.00
_cell.angle_beta   90.00
_cell.angle_gamma   90.00
#
_symmetry.space_group_name_H-M   'P 1'
#
loop_
_entity.id
_entity.type
_entity.pdbx_description
1 polymer ?
#
loop_
_entity_poly.entity_id
_entity_poly.type
_entity_poly.pdbx_seq_one_letter_code
_entity_poly.pdbx_strand_id
1 'polypeptide(L)'
;MVKQYETVFIATPVLSEEQMKETVKKYTDLLTSKGAEIVYENNWGMRKLAYPIRKKTTGFYYLIEFKAEGSVINDLEVAYKRDERLLRFLTVSLDKHAVAYNEKKRAKKAEAATAETPSEA
;
A
#
# COMPACT_ATOMS: atom_id res chain seq x y z
N MET A 1 -13.75 -15.01 9.12
CA MET A 1 -12.95 -15.76 8.16
C MET A 1 -11.82 -14.89 7.61
N VAL A 2 -10.63 -15.40 7.64
CA VAL A 2 -9.46 -14.64 7.17
C VAL A 2 -9.40 -14.65 5.66
N LYS A 3 -9.18 -13.49 5.08
CA LYS A 3 -9.02 -13.33 3.63
C LYS A 3 -7.76 -12.54 3.36
N GLN A 4 -7.30 -12.57 2.12
CA GLN A 4 -6.14 -11.82 1.72
C GLN A 4 -6.56 -10.53 1.04
N TYR A 5 -5.93 -9.43 1.43
CA TYR A 5 -6.26 -8.11 0.93
C TYR A 5 -5.01 -7.38 0.47
N GLU A 6 -5.22 -6.43 -0.41
CA GLU A 6 -4.15 -5.56 -0.85
C GLU A 6 -4.61 -4.12 -0.67
N THR A 7 -3.82 -3.30 -0.02
CA THR A 7 -4.15 -1.90 0.17
C THR A 7 -3.02 -1.03 -0.39
N VAL A 8 -3.42 0.02 -1.09
CA VAL A 8 -2.48 1.01 -1.61
C VAL A 8 -2.90 2.35 -1.06
N PHE A 9 -1.97 3.11 -0.52
CA PHE A 9 -2.29 4.48 -0.13
C PHE A 9 -1.28 5.43 -0.73
N ILE A 10 -1.73 6.67 -0.92
CA ILE A 10 -0.91 7.73 -1.49
C ILE A 10 -0.77 8.81 -0.43
N ALA A 11 0.44 9.04 0.02
CA ALA A 11 0.72 10.06 1.03
C ALA A 11 1.16 11.36 0.37
N THR A 12 0.95 12.47 1.06
CA THR A 12 1.29 13.77 0.52
C THR A 12 2.79 13.88 0.25
N PRO A 13 3.18 14.54 -0.85
CA PRO A 13 4.61 14.65 -1.21
C PRO A 13 5.42 15.57 -0.32
N VAL A 14 4.77 16.29 0.58
CA VAL A 14 5.50 17.18 1.48
C VAL A 14 6.12 16.47 2.67
N LEU A 15 5.87 15.16 2.82
CA LEU A 15 6.44 14.41 3.92
C LEU A 15 7.94 14.16 3.70
N SER A 16 8.72 14.20 4.77
CA SER A 16 10.11 13.77 4.71
C SER A 16 10.17 12.25 4.68
N GLU A 17 11.35 11.69 4.42
CA GLU A 17 11.50 10.24 4.43
C GLU A 17 11.16 9.65 5.79
N GLU A 18 11.56 10.33 6.87
CA GLU A 18 11.24 9.86 8.22
C GLU A 18 9.75 9.87 8.47
N GLN A 19 9.07 10.93 8.04
CA GLN A 19 7.63 11.02 8.21
C GLN A 19 6.91 9.95 7.40
N MET A 20 7.43 9.65 6.22
CA MET A 20 6.85 8.58 5.41
C MET A 20 7.02 7.23 6.08
N LYS A 21 8.19 6.97 6.66
CA LYS A 21 8.43 5.72 7.40
C LYS A 21 7.52 5.61 8.61
N GLU A 22 7.30 6.71 9.32
CA GLU A 22 6.38 6.71 10.45
C GLU A 22 4.97 6.42 10.00
N THR A 23 4.56 6.97 8.87
CA THR A 23 3.23 6.74 8.32
C THR A 23 3.04 5.27 7.99
N VAL A 24 4.01 4.67 7.31
CA VAL A 24 3.96 3.26 6.96
C VAL A 24 3.91 2.41 8.23
N LYS A 25 4.76 2.72 9.19
CA LYS A 25 4.81 1.96 10.44
C LYS A 25 3.49 2.03 11.19
N LYS A 26 2.85 3.19 11.18
CA LYS A 26 1.54 3.37 11.82
C LYS A 26 0.54 2.35 11.28
N TYR A 27 0.49 2.18 9.97
CA TYR A 27 -0.49 1.29 9.37
C TYR A 27 -0.09 -0.18 9.48
N THR A 28 1.18 -0.51 9.37
CA THR A 28 1.60 -1.90 9.58
C THR A 28 1.39 -2.30 11.03
N ASP A 29 1.67 -1.42 11.98
CA ASP A 29 1.42 -1.69 13.39
C ASP A 29 -0.07 -1.83 13.67
N LEU A 30 -0.90 -1.00 13.05
CA LEU A 30 -2.34 -1.11 13.20
C LEU A 30 -2.82 -2.48 12.73
N LEU A 31 -2.37 -2.91 11.56
CA LEU A 31 -2.77 -4.20 11.01
C LEU A 31 -2.31 -5.35 11.91
N THR A 32 -1.07 -5.34 12.34
CA THR A 32 -0.55 -6.42 13.18
C THR A 32 -1.23 -6.43 14.55
N SER A 33 -1.56 -5.25 15.09
CA SER A 33 -2.24 -5.20 16.39
C SER A 33 -3.67 -5.73 16.30
N LYS A 34 -4.25 -5.74 15.12
CA LYS A 34 -5.59 -6.30 14.90
C LYS A 34 -5.56 -7.75 14.44
N GLY A 35 -4.40 -8.38 14.48
CA GLY A 35 -4.26 -9.78 14.13
C GLY A 35 -4.00 -10.05 12.66
N ALA A 36 -3.74 -9.04 11.87
CA ALA A 36 -3.44 -9.24 10.46
C ALA A 36 -2.01 -9.73 10.29
N GLU A 37 -1.79 -10.47 9.22
CA GLU A 37 -0.45 -10.96 8.88
C GLU A 37 0.00 -10.24 7.61
N ILE A 38 1.10 -9.50 7.70
CA ILE A 38 1.65 -8.80 6.53
C ILE A 38 2.35 -9.83 5.64
N VAL A 39 1.92 -9.90 4.39
CA VAL A 39 2.47 -10.86 3.42
C VAL A 39 3.54 -10.20 2.57
N TYR A 40 3.31 -8.95 2.17
CA TYR A 40 4.19 -8.29 1.24
C TYR A 40 4.01 -6.77 1.35
N GLU A 41 5.09 -6.03 1.24
CA GLU A 41 5.05 -4.57 1.21
C GLU A 41 5.90 -4.10 0.05
N ASN A 42 5.46 -3.04 -0.59
CA ASN A 42 6.19 -2.47 -1.71
C ASN A 42 6.12 -0.94 -1.66
N ASN A 43 7.27 -0.32 -1.53
CA ASN A 43 7.35 1.14 -1.55
C ASN A 43 7.59 1.56 -2.99
N TRP A 44 6.57 2.13 -3.61
CA TRP A 44 6.68 2.59 -4.99
C TRP A 44 7.35 3.96 -5.09
N GLY A 45 7.50 4.65 -3.99
CA GLY A 45 8.14 5.96 -3.97
C GLY A 45 7.26 7.07 -4.50
N MET A 46 7.90 8.16 -4.83
CA MET A 46 7.21 9.34 -5.35
C MET A 46 6.79 9.10 -6.78
N ARG A 47 5.51 9.34 -7.08
CA ARG A 47 4.97 9.15 -8.42
C ARG A 47 4.06 10.31 -8.80
N LYS A 48 3.97 10.57 -10.09
CA LYS A 48 3.08 11.59 -10.60
C LYS A 48 1.64 11.06 -10.58
N LEU A 49 0.72 11.88 -10.11
CA LEU A 49 -0.69 11.52 -10.08
C LEU A 49 -1.30 11.70 -11.46
N ALA A 50 -2.29 10.87 -11.78
CA ALA A 50 -3.00 10.98 -13.05
C ALA A 50 -3.71 12.33 -13.15
N TYR A 51 -4.20 12.84 -12.01
CA TYR A 51 -4.79 14.18 -11.94
C TYR A 51 -4.54 14.70 -10.52
N PRO A 52 -4.54 16.02 -10.36
CA PRO A 52 -4.21 16.60 -9.05
C PRO A 52 -5.22 16.20 -7.97
N ILE A 53 -4.71 15.96 -6.76
CA ILE A 53 -5.54 15.71 -5.59
C ILE A 53 -5.12 16.74 -4.56
N ARG A 54 -6.07 17.53 -4.08
CA ARG A 54 -5.80 18.60 -3.12
C ARG A 54 -4.66 19.51 -3.59
N LYS A 55 -4.66 19.81 -4.89
CA LYS A 55 -3.65 20.65 -5.53
C LYS A 55 -2.25 20.03 -5.58
N LYS A 56 -2.13 18.72 -5.27
CA LYS A 56 -0.86 18.02 -5.38
C LYS A 56 -0.83 17.24 -6.69
N THR A 57 0.30 17.27 -7.37
CA THR A 57 0.44 16.55 -8.63
C THR A 57 1.27 15.29 -8.47
N THR A 58 1.90 15.09 -7.32
CA THR A 58 2.67 13.89 -7.02
C THR A 58 2.27 13.36 -5.66
N GLY A 59 2.69 12.15 -5.36
CA GLY A 59 2.46 11.54 -4.05
C GLY A 59 3.35 10.34 -3.84
N PHE A 60 3.49 9.94 -2.57
CA PHE A 60 4.21 8.73 -2.21
C PHE A 60 3.24 7.56 -2.25
N TYR A 61 3.54 6.56 -3.05
CA TYR A 61 2.71 5.36 -3.18
C TYR A 61 3.31 4.23 -2.35
N TYR A 62 2.47 3.56 -1.58
CA TYR A 62 2.89 2.41 -0.80
C TYR A 62 1.84 1.32 -0.87
N LEU A 63 2.27 0.09 -1.03
CA LEU A 63 1.37 -1.06 -1.15
C LEU A 63 1.66 -2.05 -0.03
N ILE A 64 0.60 -2.56 0.60
CA ILE A 64 0.71 -3.61 1.62
C ILE A 64 -0.28 -4.71 1.26
N GLU A 65 0.23 -5.94 1.18
CA GLU A 65 -0.61 -7.12 1.00
C GLU A 65 -0.62 -7.86 2.33
N PHE A 66 -1.80 -8.21 2.81
CA PHE A 66 -1.93 -8.81 4.14
C PHE A 66 -3.12 -9.75 4.21
N LYS A 67 -3.11 -10.62 5.23
CA LYS A 67 -4.22 -11.52 5.53
C LYS A 67 -4.87 -11.04 6.80
N ALA A 68 -6.20 -10.93 6.78
CA ALA A 68 -6.94 -10.44 7.95
C ALA A 68 -8.41 -10.79 7.83
N GLU A 69 -9.14 -10.60 8.94
CA GLU A 69 -10.58 -10.72 8.90
C GLU A 69 -11.16 -9.42 8.36
N GLY A 70 -12.36 -9.51 7.78
CA GLY A 70 -12.99 -8.35 7.16
C GLY A 70 -13.20 -7.17 8.08
N SER A 71 -13.40 -7.42 9.38
CA SER A 71 -13.58 -6.31 10.33
C SER A 71 -12.36 -5.42 10.43
N VAL A 72 -11.17 -5.96 10.17
CA VAL A 72 -9.93 -5.18 10.21
C VAL A 72 -9.93 -4.11 9.13
N ILE A 73 -10.57 -4.40 7.99
CA ILE A 73 -10.62 -3.45 6.87
C ILE A 73 -11.36 -2.18 7.26
N ASN A 74 -12.46 -2.32 8.00
CA ASN A 74 -13.21 -1.15 8.46
C ASN A 74 -12.33 -0.26 9.35
N ASP A 75 -11.59 -0.86 10.26
CA ASP A 75 -10.69 -0.12 11.16
C ASP A 75 -9.60 0.57 10.36
N LEU A 76 -9.05 -0.12 9.38
CA LEU A 76 -8.00 0.44 8.54
C LEU A 76 -8.52 1.63 7.74
N GLU A 77 -9.70 1.52 7.15
CA GLU A 77 -10.27 2.59 6.35
C GLU A 77 -10.62 3.81 7.19
N VAL A 78 -11.11 3.59 8.40
CA VAL A 78 -11.37 4.71 9.32
C VAL A 78 -10.08 5.44 9.63
N ALA A 79 -9.00 4.70 9.88
CA ALA A 79 -7.70 5.31 10.16
C ALA A 79 -7.20 6.11 8.95
N TYR A 80 -7.36 5.56 7.75
CA TYR A 80 -6.98 6.27 6.53
C TYR A 80 -7.76 7.58 6.37
N LYS A 81 -9.06 7.53 6.58
CA LYS A 81 -9.91 8.70 6.42
C LYS A 81 -9.58 9.82 7.40
N ARG A 82 -9.06 9.46 8.55
CA ARG A 82 -8.70 10.44 9.59
C ARG A 82 -7.29 10.99 9.42
N ASP A 83 -6.51 10.41 8.53
CA ASP A 83 -5.11 10.81 8.40
C ASP A 83 -4.97 11.85 7.29
N GLU A 84 -4.66 13.07 7.68
CA GLU A 84 -4.51 14.16 6.74
C GLU A 84 -3.30 14.02 5.85
N ARG A 85 -2.36 13.15 6.20
CA ARG A 85 -1.17 12.90 5.39
C ARG A 85 -1.48 12.07 4.15
N LEU A 86 -2.65 11.40 4.13
CA LEU A 86 -3.01 10.57 2.99
C LEU A 86 -3.90 11.32 2.03
N LEU A 87 -3.53 11.29 0.76
CA LEU A 87 -4.32 11.91 -0.30
C LEU A 87 -5.41 10.97 -0.79
N ARG A 88 -5.11 9.68 -0.82
CA ARG A 88 -6.03 8.68 -1.33
C ARG A 88 -5.62 7.30 -0.86
N PHE A 89 -6.57 6.38 -0.84
CA PHE A 89 -6.30 4.99 -0.53
C PHE A 89 -7.26 4.07 -1.27
N LEU A 90 -6.86 2.82 -1.44
CA LEU A 90 -7.71 1.80 -2.05
C LEU A 90 -7.38 0.47 -1.41
N THR A 91 -8.39 -0.27 -0.98
CA THR A 91 -8.21 -1.60 -0.42
C THR A 91 -9.12 -2.56 -1.18
N VAL A 92 -8.56 -3.66 -1.65
CA VAL A 92 -9.32 -4.67 -2.39
C VAL A 92 -9.06 -6.05 -1.80
N SER A 93 -10.04 -6.93 -1.92
CA SER A 93 -9.83 -8.32 -1.51
C SER A 93 -9.25 -9.10 -2.69
N LEU A 94 -8.38 -10.06 -2.38
CA LEU A 94 -7.73 -10.86 -3.40
C LEU A 94 -8.28 -12.28 -3.36
N ASP A 95 -8.63 -12.82 -4.51
CA ASP A 95 -9.04 -14.21 -4.58
C ASP A 95 -7.80 -15.08 -4.87
N LYS A 96 -8.00 -16.38 -4.97
CA LYS A 96 -6.90 -17.29 -5.22
C LYS A 96 -6.13 -16.96 -6.50
N HIS A 97 -6.84 -16.59 -7.54
CA HIS A 97 -6.21 -16.30 -8.81
C HIS A 97 -5.39 -15.01 -8.74
N ALA A 98 -5.93 -14.01 -8.07
CA ALA A 98 -5.22 -12.74 -7.90
C ALA A 98 -3.95 -12.93 -7.06
N VAL A 99 -4.02 -13.75 -6.02
CA VAL A 99 -2.86 -14.04 -5.18
C VAL A 99 -1.78 -14.73 -5.99
N ALA A 100 -2.16 -15.75 -6.75
CA ALA A 100 -1.20 -16.49 -7.57
C ALA A 100 -0.58 -15.58 -8.64
N TYR A 101 -1.39 -14.73 -9.24
CA TYR A 101 -0.91 -13.79 -10.24
C TYR A 101 0.08 -12.79 -9.64
N ASN A 102 -0.23 -12.29 -8.46
CA ASN A 102 0.65 -11.33 -7.79
C ASN A 102 1.99 -11.95 -7.43
N GLU A 103 1.99 -13.19 -6.97
CA GLU A 103 3.22 -13.89 -6.65
C GLU A 103 4.07 -14.09 -7.90
N LYS A 104 3.44 -14.48 -8.99
CA LYS A 104 4.12 -14.67 -10.25
C LYS A 104 4.69 -13.36 -10.78
N LYS A 105 3.90 -12.30 -10.68
CA LYS A 105 4.33 -10.98 -11.11
C LYS A 105 5.52 -10.49 -10.30
N ARG A 106 5.54 -10.75 -9.00
CA ARG A 106 6.65 -10.36 -8.15
C ARG A 106 7.93 -11.11 -8.51
N ALA A 107 7.82 -12.38 -8.81
CA ALA A 107 8.97 -13.16 -9.21
C ALA A 107 9.59 -12.61 -10.49
N LYS A 108 8.74 -12.30 -11.48
CA LYS A 108 9.20 -11.68 -12.70
C LYS A 108 9.84 -10.34 -12.46
N LYS A 109 9.22 -9.53 -11.60
CA LYS A 109 9.72 -8.22 -11.30
C LYS A 109 11.06 -8.28 -10.58
N ALA A 110 11.23 -9.25 -9.71
CA ALA A 110 12.49 -9.42 -9.00
C ALA A 110 13.62 -9.76 -9.98
N GLU A 111 13.35 -10.57 -10.98
CA GLU A 111 14.32 -10.88 -12.00
C GLU A 111 14.65 -9.66 -12.84
N ALA A 112 13.63 -8.90 -13.22
CA ALA A 112 13.82 -7.72 -14.03
C ALA A 112 14.47 -6.58 -13.25
N ALA A 113 14.23 -6.52 -11.95
CA ALA A 113 14.76 -5.44 -11.14
C ALA A 113 16.27 -5.44 -11.05
N THR A 114 16.90 -6.57 -11.31
CA THR A 114 18.35 -6.60 -11.34
C THR A 114 18.87 -5.92 -12.59
N ALA A 115 18.03 -5.76 -13.59
CA ALA A 115 18.46 -5.20 -14.87
C ALA A 115 18.08 -3.75 -15.03
N GLU A 116 16.98 -3.31 -14.45
CA GLU A 116 16.59 -1.93 -14.60
C GLU A 116 15.60 -1.51 -13.60
N THR A 117 15.37 -0.24 -13.49
CA THR A 117 14.40 0.27 -12.59
C THR A 117 13.03 0.08 -13.15
N PRO A 118 12.12 -0.30 -12.36
CA PRO A 118 10.78 -0.43 -12.78
C PRO A 118 10.16 0.85 -12.89
N SER A 119 10.10 1.43 -13.89
CA SER A 119 9.58 2.71 -13.95
C SER A 119 8.17 2.76 -14.25
N GLU A 120 7.55 1.86 -14.60
CA GLU A 120 6.32 2.05 -14.98
C GLU A 120 5.43 2.34 -14.06
N ALA A 121 4.80 2.97 -14.15
CA ALA A 121 3.84 3.37 -13.24
C ALA A 121 2.55 2.87 -13.55
#